data_ea8dcb4c82ea02b3a75d80f7b3b0d882
#
_entry.id   ea8dcb4c82ea02b3a75d80f7b3b0d882
#
_cell.length_a   1.000
_cell.length_b   1.000
_cell.length_c   1.000
_cell.angle_alpha   90.00
_cell.angle_beta   90.00
_cell.angle_gamma   90.00
#
_symmetry.space_group_name_H-M   'P 1'
#
loop_
_entity.id
_entity.type
_entity.pdbx_description
1 polymer ?
#
loop_
_entity_poly.entity_id
_entity_poly.type
_entity_poly.pdbx_seq_one_letter_code
_entity_poly.pdbx_strand_id
1 'polypeptide(L)'
;MRKLNLTEWAAVSEIISTVAIITSLIFVAYSVNQNTVVMQASNDDFIYELQYARTRDIVSSPGMASIYVKHRQGEELTAEEQERFYWDKMQELSTWEIAFNRHRDGLFSTQTWEGWDNYFEVALTSRFSEESWVKARHFYAEDFQSHVNAVYASR
;
A
#
# COMPACT_ATOMS: atom_id res chain seq x y z
N MET A 1 -33.54 -27.15 -49.60
CA MET A 1 -32.86 -26.92 -48.33
C MET A 1 -32.77 -28.26 -47.58
N ARG A 2 -31.56 -28.75 -47.29
CA ARG A 2 -31.34 -30.00 -46.53
C ARG A 2 -31.76 -29.73 -45.11
N LYS A 3 -32.73 -30.48 -44.58
CA LYS A 3 -33.11 -30.40 -43.17
C LYS A 3 -32.04 -31.12 -42.33
N LEU A 4 -31.47 -30.43 -41.37
CA LEU A 4 -30.54 -31.04 -40.41
C LEU A 4 -31.26 -32.15 -39.61
N ASN A 5 -30.58 -33.27 -39.43
CA ASN A 5 -31.08 -34.32 -38.55
C ASN A 5 -30.76 -34.02 -37.05
N LEU A 6 -31.32 -34.80 -36.15
CA LEU A 6 -31.19 -34.56 -34.71
C LEU A 6 -29.72 -34.55 -34.21
N THR A 7 -28.89 -35.40 -34.79
CA THR A 7 -27.46 -35.50 -34.45
C THR A 7 -26.69 -34.26 -34.96
N GLU A 8 -27.00 -33.76 -36.14
CA GLU A 8 -26.40 -32.52 -36.68
C GLU A 8 -26.82 -31.32 -35.84
N TRP A 9 -28.05 -31.25 -35.34
CA TRP A 9 -28.51 -30.21 -34.41
C TRP A 9 -27.79 -30.31 -33.06
N ALA A 10 -27.58 -31.50 -32.52
CA ALA A 10 -26.85 -31.70 -31.27
C ALA A 10 -25.41 -31.20 -31.41
N ALA A 11 -24.71 -31.57 -32.50
CA ALA A 11 -23.34 -31.12 -32.74
C ALA A 11 -23.23 -29.58 -32.88
N VAL A 12 -24.19 -28.94 -33.57
CA VAL A 12 -24.22 -27.46 -33.69
C VAL A 12 -24.45 -26.82 -32.32
N SER A 13 -25.36 -27.36 -31.52
CA SER A 13 -25.62 -26.85 -30.15
C SER A 13 -24.43 -26.98 -29.24
N GLU A 14 -23.67 -28.08 -29.34
CA GLU A 14 -22.44 -28.31 -28.59
C GLU A 14 -21.37 -27.29 -28.95
N ILE A 15 -21.15 -27.01 -30.23
CA ILE A 15 -20.21 -26.00 -30.69
C ILE A 15 -20.61 -24.60 -30.17
N ILE A 16 -21.89 -24.23 -30.30
CA ILE A 16 -22.39 -22.94 -29.83
C ILE A 16 -22.19 -22.81 -28.32
N SER A 17 -22.51 -23.85 -27.57
CA SER A 17 -22.33 -23.87 -26.09
C SER A 17 -20.86 -23.71 -25.71
N THR A 18 -19.96 -24.41 -26.40
CA THR A 18 -18.51 -24.32 -26.18
C THR A 18 -17.99 -22.90 -26.45
N VAL A 19 -18.39 -22.30 -27.56
CA VAL A 19 -18.02 -20.91 -27.91
C VAL A 19 -18.56 -19.93 -26.88
N ALA A 20 -19.79 -20.10 -26.41
CA ALA A 20 -20.40 -19.24 -25.39
C ALA A 20 -19.65 -19.34 -24.06
N ILE A 21 -19.24 -20.55 -23.64
CA ILE A 21 -18.44 -20.75 -22.41
C ILE A 21 -17.08 -20.07 -22.53
N ILE A 22 -16.37 -20.27 -23.64
CA ILE A 22 -15.06 -19.65 -23.87
C ILE A 22 -15.17 -18.11 -23.84
N THR A 23 -16.18 -17.57 -24.53
CA THR A 23 -16.42 -16.12 -24.56
C THR A 23 -16.71 -15.58 -23.14
N SER A 24 -17.50 -16.31 -22.35
CA SER A 24 -17.81 -15.94 -20.98
C SER A 24 -16.56 -15.95 -20.10
N LEU A 25 -15.69 -16.97 -20.26
CA LEU A 25 -14.43 -17.05 -19.51
C LEU A 25 -13.47 -15.89 -19.85
N ILE A 26 -13.36 -15.55 -21.15
CA ILE A 26 -12.56 -14.40 -21.59
C ILE A 26 -13.12 -13.10 -20.99
N PHE A 27 -14.44 -12.92 -20.99
CA PHE A 27 -15.08 -11.75 -20.42
C PHE A 27 -14.85 -11.66 -18.91
N VAL A 28 -14.96 -12.77 -18.18
CA VAL A 28 -14.65 -12.82 -16.75
C VAL A 28 -13.19 -12.46 -16.47
N ALA A 29 -12.25 -13.05 -17.22
CA ALA A 29 -10.83 -12.75 -17.09
C ALA A 29 -10.54 -11.26 -17.34
N TYR A 30 -11.14 -10.68 -18.38
CA TYR A 30 -11.02 -9.26 -18.67
C TYR A 30 -11.60 -8.39 -17.54
N SER A 31 -12.78 -8.74 -17.02
CA SER A 31 -13.43 -8.00 -15.93
C SER A 31 -12.63 -8.05 -14.64
N VAL A 32 -12.03 -9.21 -14.30
CA VAL A 32 -11.14 -9.35 -13.14
C VAL A 32 -9.92 -8.47 -13.30
N ASN A 33 -9.28 -8.47 -14.46
CA ASN A 33 -8.13 -7.61 -14.73
C ASN A 33 -8.48 -6.11 -14.61
N GLN A 34 -9.61 -5.68 -15.16
CA GLN A 34 -10.09 -4.30 -15.03
C GLN A 34 -10.34 -3.92 -13.56
N ASN A 35 -10.98 -4.80 -12.79
CA ASN A 35 -11.21 -4.57 -11.36
C ASN A 35 -9.90 -4.43 -10.59
N THR A 36 -8.89 -5.25 -10.89
CA THR A 36 -7.57 -5.17 -10.27
C THR A 36 -6.92 -3.81 -10.53
N VAL A 37 -6.94 -3.31 -11.78
CA VAL A 37 -6.40 -2.00 -12.13
C VAL A 37 -7.10 -0.88 -11.37
N VAL A 38 -8.43 -0.91 -11.30
CA VAL A 38 -9.22 0.09 -10.55
C VAL A 38 -8.90 0.02 -9.04
N MET A 39 -8.77 -1.17 -8.49
CA MET A 39 -8.40 -1.35 -7.09
C MET A 39 -6.99 -0.82 -6.79
N GLN A 40 -6.01 -1.06 -7.67
CA GLN A 40 -4.67 -0.51 -7.52
C GLN A 40 -4.69 1.02 -7.52
N ALA A 41 -5.36 1.64 -8.50
CA ALA A 41 -5.48 3.10 -8.55
C ALA A 41 -6.14 3.68 -7.29
N SER A 42 -7.23 3.06 -6.81
CA SER A 42 -7.89 3.48 -5.57
C SER A 42 -7.00 3.34 -4.33
N ASN A 43 -6.14 2.33 -4.28
CA ASN A 43 -5.20 2.14 -3.18
C ASN A 43 -4.05 3.15 -3.24
N ASP A 44 -3.57 3.48 -4.45
CA ASP A 44 -2.58 4.53 -4.65
C ASP A 44 -3.12 5.86 -4.11
N ASP A 45 -4.33 6.28 -4.54
CA ASP A 45 -4.99 7.50 -4.10
C ASP A 45 -5.14 7.54 -2.57
N PHE A 46 -5.52 6.43 -1.94
CA PHE A 46 -5.69 6.35 -0.50
C PHE A 46 -4.39 6.60 0.28
N ILE A 47 -3.24 6.08 -0.16
CA ILE A 47 -1.96 6.36 0.50
C ILE A 47 -1.57 7.83 0.31
N TYR A 48 -1.80 8.41 -0.87
CA TYR A 48 -1.61 9.84 -1.09
C TYR A 48 -2.49 10.67 -0.16
N GLU A 49 -3.76 10.33 0.02
CA GLU A 49 -4.65 11.02 0.95
C GLU A 49 -4.15 10.99 2.40
N LEU A 50 -3.69 9.82 2.88
CA LEU A 50 -3.10 9.70 4.23
C LEU A 50 -1.87 10.59 4.38
N GLN A 51 -0.97 10.60 3.40
CA GLN A 51 0.23 11.42 3.44
C GLN A 51 -0.08 12.93 3.31
N TYR A 52 -1.04 13.31 2.48
CA TYR A 52 -1.48 14.71 2.39
C TYR A 52 -2.14 15.18 3.68
N ALA A 53 -2.99 14.35 4.30
CA ALA A 53 -3.61 14.69 5.58
C ALA A 53 -2.54 14.93 6.65
N ARG A 54 -1.58 14.02 6.79
CA ARG A 54 -0.45 14.15 7.73
C ARG A 54 0.40 15.38 7.43
N THR A 55 0.78 15.60 6.17
CA THR A 55 1.58 16.76 5.77
C THR A 55 0.84 18.07 6.07
N ARG A 56 -0.46 18.12 5.77
CA ARG A 56 -1.30 19.27 6.10
C ARG A 56 -1.31 19.55 7.60
N ASP A 57 -1.45 18.52 8.42
CA ASP A 57 -1.47 18.66 9.88
C ASP A 57 -0.13 19.20 10.42
N ILE A 58 1.00 18.74 9.87
CA ILE A 58 2.33 19.27 10.21
C ILE A 58 2.45 20.75 9.80
N VAL A 59 2.04 21.09 8.57
CA VAL A 59 2.20 22.45 8.02
C VAL A 59 1.22 23.43 8.67
N SER A 60 -0.01 23.02 8.95
CA SER A 60 -1.05 23.88 9.53
C SER A 60 -0.95 24.02 11.04
N SER A 61 -0.21 23.14 11.72
CA SER A 61 0.02 23.22 13.16
C SER A 61 1.37 23.89 13.46
N PRO A 62 1.41 25.11 13.94
CA PRO A 62 2.67 25.79 14.29
C PRO A 62 3.53 24.98 15.26
N GLY A 63 2.91 24.27 16.20
CA GLY A 63 3.59 23.40 17.15
C GLY A 63 4.32 22.22 16.47
N MET A 64 3.68 21.53 15.52
CA MET A 64 4.32 20.42 14.81
C MET A 64 5.46 20.89 13.90
N ALA A 65 5.26 21.98 13.17
CA ALA A 65 6.33 22.56 12.35
C ALA A 65 7.57 22.92 13.19
N SER A 66 7.36 23.52 14.37
CA SER A 66 8.44 23.84 15.32
C SER A 66 9.18 22.59 15.80
N ILE A 67 8.47 21.51 16.16
CA ILE A 67 9.05 20.23 16.57
C ILE A 67 9.97 19.68 15.49
N TYR A 68 9.52 19.69 14.23
CA TYR A 68 10.34 19.25 13.10
C TYR A 68 11.58 20.11 12.85
N VAL A 69 11.49 21.41 13.07
CA VAL A 69 12.64 22.34 12.97
C VAL A 69 13.65 22.03 14.06
N LYS A 70 13.23 21.97 15.32
CA LYS A 70 14.09 21.62 16.47
C LYS A 70 14.78 20.27 16.26
N HIS A 71 14.01 19.24 15.90
CA HIS A 71 14.56 17.91 15.65
C HIS A 71 15.66 17.93 14.56
N ARG A 72 15.47 18.65 13.45
CA ARG A 72 16.49 18.78 12.40
C ARG A 72 17.73 19.56 12.82
N GLN A 73 17.58 20.48 13.78
CA GLN A 73 18.69 21.29 14.32
C GLN A 73 19.41 20.56 15.48
N GLY A 74 18.94 19.38 15.87
CA GLY A 74 19.48 18.63 17.01
C GLY A 74 19.16 19.30 18.36
N GLU A 75 18.15 20.16 18.39
CA GLU A 75 17.70 20.78 19.63
C GLU A 75 16.89 19.80 20.48
N GLU A 76 16.97 19.97 21.79
CA GLU A 76 16.23 19.14 22.74
C GLU A 76 14.73 19.44 22.69
N LEU A 77 13.91 18.40 22.53
CA LEU A 77 12.47 18.50 22.59
C LEU A 77 11.97 18.40 24.03
N THR A 78 10.99 19.18 24.40
CA THR A 78 10.26 19.00 25.66
C THR A 78 9.55 17.65 25.70
N ALA A 79 9.15 17.18 26.87
CA ALA A 79 8.43 15.90 27.01
C ALA A 79 7.13 15.87 26.17
N GLU A 80 6.38 16.97 26.11
CA GLU A 80 5.18 17.09 25.26
C GLU A 80 5.52 17.04 23.78
N GLU A 81 6.59 17.71 23.34
CA GLU A 81 7.05 17.70 21.97
C GLU A 81 7.55 16.31 21.55
N GLN A 82 8.23 15.59 22.44
CA GLN A 82 8.67 14.21 22.24
C GLN A 82 7.48 13.27 22.01
N GLU A 83 6.43 13.38 22.84
CA GLU A 83 5.20 12.61 22.67
C GLU A 83 4.50 12.90 21.33
N ARG A 84 4.35 14.16 20.98
CA ARG A 84 3.76 14.56 19.70
C ARG A 84 4.55 14.04 18.51
N PHE A 85 5.89 14.13 18.57
CA PHE A 85 6.77 13.63 17.52
C PHE A 85 6.71 12.11 17.43
N TYR A 86 6.69 11.41 18.56
CA TYR A 86 6.58 9.96 18.61
C TYR A 86 5.28 9.47 17.94
N TRP A 87 4.14 10.02 18.29
CA TRP A 87 2.87 9.62 17.71
C TRP A 87 2.75 9.97 16.23
N ASP A 88 3.33 11.06 15.77
CA ASP A 88 3.43 11.36 14.35
C ASP A 88 4.26 10.31 13.59
N LYS A 89 5.36 9.83 14.19
CA LYS A 89 6.17 8.74 13.60
C LYS A 89 5.42 7.41 13.62
N MET A 90 4.67 7.10 14.66
CA MET A 90 3.81 5.92 14.70
C MET A 90 2.76 5.95 13.59
N GLN A 91 2.18 7.09 13.30
CA GLN A 91 1.24 7.25 12.19
C GLN A 91 1.93 7.03 10.81
N GLU A 92 3.15 7.54 10.64
CA GLU A 92 3.95 7.32 9.44
C GLU A 92 4.27 5.83 9.22
N LEU A 93 4.70 5.13 10.28
CA LEU A 93 4.94 3.68 10.27
C LEU A 93 3.66 2.88 9.94
N SER A 94 2.53 3.26 10.52
CA SER A 94 1.25 2.60 10.22
C SER A 94 0.84 2.79 8.77
N THR A 95 1.10 3.95 8.17
CA THR A 95 0.87 4.20 6.75
C THR A 95 1.78 3.33 5.88
N TRP A 96 3.04 3.15 6.28
CA TRP A 96 3.98 2.25 5.60
C TRP A 96 3.53 0.79 5.67
N GLU A 97 3.11 0.31 6.84
CA GLU A 97 2.55 -1.05 6.98
C GLU A 97 1.32 -1.27 6.10
N ILE A 98 0.43 -0.28 5.99
CA ILE A 98 -0.72 -0.35 5.08
C ILE A 98 -0.24 -0.50 3.62
N ALA A 99 0.73 0.30 3.19
CA ALA A 99 1.30 0.23 1.85
C ALA A 99 1.99 -1.12 1.60
N PHE A 100 2.79 -1.61 2.58
CA PHE A 100 3.44 -2.91 2.55
C PHE A 100 2.44 -4.06 2.37
N ASN A 101 1.39 -4.10 3.19
CA ASN A 101 0.37 -5.13 3.11
C ASN A 101 -0.36 -5.11 1.77
N ARG A 102 -0.70 -3.94 1.25
CA ARG A 102 -1.35 -3.80 -0.07
C ARG A 102 -0.46 -4.24 -1.21
N HIS A 103 0.85 -3.96 -1.14
CA HIS A 103 1.80 -4.47 -2.12
C HIS A 103 1.88 -6.00 -2.08
N ARG A 104 2.04 -6.58 -0.88
CA ARG A 104 2.06 -8.04 -0.68
C ARG A 104 0.80 -8.70 -1.24
N ASP A 105 -0.35 -8.08 -1.07
CA ASP A 105 -1.65 -8.61 -1.52
C ASP A 105 -1.91 -8.31 -3.03
N GLY A 106 -0.95 -7.75 -3.76
CA GLY A 106 -1.06 -7.45 -5.20
C GLY A 106 -1.96 -6.24 -5.54
N LEU A 107 -2.32 -5.45 -4.53
CA LEU A 107 -3.19 -4.28 -4.64
C LEU A 107 -2.42 -2.97 -4.90
N PHE A 108 -1.11 -3.04 -4.99
CA PHE A 108 -0.20 -1.95 -5.36
C PHE A 108 0.62 -2.37 -6.58
N SER A 109 0.87 -1.48 -7.51
CA SER A 109 1.86 -1.74 -8.56
C SER A 109 3.26 -1.78 -7.95
N THR A 110 4.15 -2.60 -8.53
CA THR A 110 5.54 -2.66 -8.07
C THR A 110 6.21 -1.28 -8.12
N GLN A 111 5.96 -0.52 -9.17
CA GLN A 111 6.54 0.81 -9.33
C GLN A 111 6.06 1.80 -8.25
N THR A 112 4.77 1.79 -7.93
CA THR A 112 4.20 2.64 -6.87
C THR A 112 4.75 2.23 -5.51
N TRP A 113 4.85 0.92 -5.25
CA TRP A 113 5.41 0.40 -4.02
C TRP A 113 6.87 0.84 -3.82
N GLU A 114 7.74 0.64 -4.81
CA GLU A 114 9.15 1.04 -4.73
C GLU A 114 9.32 2.52 -4.39
N GLY A 115 8.48 3.39 -4.96
CA GLY A 115 8.49 4.81 -4.65
C GLY A 115 8.13 5.11 -3.19
N TRP A 116 7.08 4.47 -2.69
CA TRP A 116 6.64 4.65 -1.30
C TRP A 116 7.59 4.01 -0.30
N ASP A 117 8.09 2.81 -0.58
CA ASP A 117 9.04 2.10 0.28
C ASP A 117 10.32 2.91 0.48
N ASN A 118 10.91 3.40 -0.59
CA ASN A 118 12.06 4.31 -0.54
C ASN A 118 11.77 5.59 0.26
N TYR A 119 10.58 6.18 0.07
CA TYR A 119 10.19 7.37 0.84
C TYR A 119 10.14 7.08 2.34
N PHE A 120 9.46 6.01 2.74
CA PHE A 120 9.31 5.63 4.14
C PHE A 120 10.63 5.20 4.77
N GLU A 121 11.47 4.46 4.03
CA GLU A 121 12.82 4.09 4.47
C GLU A 121 13.63 5.33 4.83
N VAL A 122 13.70 6.32 3.94
CA VAL A 122 14.44 7.58 4.19
C VAL A 122 13.80 8.36 5.33
N ALA A 123 12.48 8.47 5.37
CA ALA A 123 11.77 9.22 6.40
C ALA A 123 11.97 8.59 7.79
N LEU A 124 11.88 7.26 7.89
CA LEU A 124 12.09 6.51 9.13
C LEU A 124 13.52 6.70 9.63
N THR A 125 14.47 6.29 8.82
CA THR A 125 15.87 6.20 9.25
C THR A 125 16.54 7.55 9.49
N SER A 126 16.01 8.63 8.93
CA SER A 126 16.50 9.99 9.21
C SER A 126 15.90 10.62 10.47
N ARG A 127 14.81 10.07 11.01
CA ARG A 127 14.02 10.76 12.05
C ARG A 127 13.54 9.85 13.19
N PHE A 128 13.78 8.55 13.11
CA PHE A 128 13.35 7.58 14.10
C PHE A 128 14.52 6.64 14.39
N SER A 129 14.94 6.54 15.64
CA SER A 129 16.07 5.69 15.98
C SER A 129 15.69 4.21 15.97
N GLU A 130 16.68 3.34 15.73
CA GLU A 130 16.48 1.89 15.85
C GLU A 130 15.99 1.49 17.27
N GLU A 131 16.48 2.16 18.32
CA GLU A 131 15.98 1.95 19.69
C GLU A 131 14.49 2.26 19.81
N SER A 132 14.01 3.34 19.19
CA SER A 132 12.59 3.69 19.15
C SER A 132 11.77 2.67 18.37
N TRP A 133 12.32 2.16 17.27
CA TRP A 133 11.70 1.07 16.50
C TRP A 133 11.58 -0.21 17.34
N VAL A 134 12.62 -0.62 18.03
CA VAL A 134 12.59 -1.82 18.90
C VAL A 134 11.50 -1.73 19.96
N LYS A 135 11.24 -0.54 20.50
CA LYS A 135 10.13 -0.31 21.45
C LYS A 135 8.74 -0.34 20.78
N ALA A 136 8.64 0.10 19.53
CA ALA A 136 7.37 0.23 18.80
C ALA A 136 6.98 -1.03 18.00
N ARG A 137 7.94 -1.84 17.56
CA ARG A 137 7.72 -2.90 16.55
C ARG A 137 6.64 -3.92 16.92
N HIS A 138 6.40 -4.15 18.21
CA HIS A 138 5.38 -5.12 18.65
C HIS A 138 3.93 -4.71 18.34
N PHE A 139 3.70 -3.47 17.86
CA PHE A 139 2.40 -3.01 17.37
C PHE A 139 2.13 -3.42 15.93
N TYR A 140 3.12 -3.95 15.20
CA TYR A 140 3.07 -4.23 13.77
C TYR A 140 3.14 -5.73 13.47
N ALA A 141 2.68 -6.14 12.28
CA ALA A 141 2.73 -7.52 11.83
C ALA A 141 4.18 -8.03 11.65
N GLU A 142 4.43 -9.33 11.89
CA GLU A 142 5.78 -9.92 11.91
C GLU A 142 6.53 -9.78 10.58
N ASP A 143 5.85 -9.90 9.45
CA ASP A 143 6.43 -9.73 8.12
C ASP A 143 6.84 -8.27 7.86
N PHE A 144 6.04 -7.30 8.30
CA PHE A 144 6.41 -5.89 8.25
C PHE A 144 7.55 -5.58 9.23
N GLN A 145 7.56 -6.16 10.43
CA GLN A 145 8.70 -6.04 11.35
C GLN A 145 10.00 -6.54 10.70
N SER A 146 9.93 -7.67 10.00
CA SER A 146 11.08 -8.24 9.30
C SER A 146 11.60 -7.32 8.20
N HIS A 147 10.68 -6.68 7.45
CA HIS A 147 11.01 -5.70 6.42
C HIS A 147 11.74 -4.48 7.02
N VAL A 148 11.19 -3.85 8.06
CA VAL A 148 11.80 -2.68 8.72
C VAL A 148 13.14 -3.03 9.39
N ASN A 149 13.25 -4.21 9.99
CA ASN A 149 14.52 -4.68 10.58
C ASN A 149 15.61 -4.82 9.51
N ALA A 150 15.26 -5.29 8.29
CA ALA A 150 16.22 -5.36 7.18
C ALA A 150 16.69 -3.97 6.74
N VAL A 151 15.81 -2.97 6.76
CA VAL A 151 16.18 -1.57 6.46
C VAL A 151 17.21 -1.04 7.45
N TYR A 152 17.03 -1.27 8.75
CA TYR A 152 18.04 -0.86 9.75
C TYR A 152 19.35 -1.65 9.63
N ALA A 153 19.29 -2.94 9.33
CA ALA A 153 20.47 -3.80 9.20
C ALA A 153 21.33 -3.49 7.95
N SER A 154 20.77 -2.82 6.96
CA SER A 154 21.48 -2.45 5.71
C SER A 154 22.33 -1.18 5.82
N ARG A 155 22.38 -0.54 6.99
CA ARG A 155 23.08 0.73 7.28
C ARG A 155 24.28 0.53 8.15
#